data_57bab6de7d63d07c0400528b2d5446d2
#
_entry.id   57bab6de7d63d07c0400528b2d5446d2
#
_cell.length_a   1.000
_cell.length_b   1.000
_cell.length_c   1.000
_cell.angle_alpha   90.00
_cell.angle_beta   90.00
_cell.angle_gamma   90.00
#
_symmetry.space_group_name_H-M   'P 1'
#
loop_
_entity.id
_entity.type
_entity.pdbx_description
1 polymer ?
#
loop_
_entity_poly.entity_id
_entity_poly.type
_entity_poly.pdbx_seq_one_letter_code
_entity_poly.pdbx_strand_id
1 'polypeptide(L)'
;ALNHSCNLWFIQAAETLKPQIFYDYIQAFGFTQPTGIDLPNETRWTSVYNAEQMAEVDTNLYTAAFGQNESITPMQMATAVAAIANGGYLVTPYVVDSISDKDGNIISQTETNIRRQVISEEVSRQLLAMMENNVHGAGDYHSCANAYVAGYRIGGKSGTAERTDRHLRGDGDYYKMMSFAAVLPIDDPEIEVFVLLDDPRWVKDYASQVVAPVVGNIISEIAPYLGIEQDADYNPTGTVTVQTCLDYTWTNAQVTLNRLGLKHKLIGPSSGNIVYQYPVGGSVVPAGSTIYLYTATDQNSMTTTPDVVGKTGTFAEQMLKAANLNVQFAGDSGGKVVAQDVEAGTSAAYGTIITLTMDSGEDTTHDAPTVTEEIDPANEEG
;
A
#
# COMPACT_ATOMS: atom_id res chain seq x y z
N ALA A 1 -3.53 -5.72 22.81
CA ALA A 1 -4.83 -5.07 22.64
C ALA A 1 -5.02 -4.60 21.19
N LEU A 2 -4.09 -3.81 20.66
CA LEU A 2 -4.19 -3.23 19.31
C LEU A 2 -4.34 -4.31 18.22
N ASN A 3 -3.56 -5.39 18.28
CA ASN A 3 -3.60 -6.51 17.32
C ASN A 3 -4.95 -7.20 17.22
N HIS A 4 -5.68 -7.27 18.33
CA HIS A 4 -7.00 -7.90 18.39
C HIS A 4 -8.14 -6.89 18.33
N SER A 5 -7.84 -5.59 18.23
CA SER A 5 -8.84 -4.50 18.30
C SER A 5 -9.81 -4.69 19.48
N CYS A 6 -9.26 -4.96 20.69
CA CYS A 6 -10.04 -5.39 21.86
C CYS A 6 -10.79 -4.22 22.50
N ASN A 7 -12.08 -4.11 22.28
CA ASN A 7 -12.94 -3.05 22.82
C ASN A 7 -12.85 -2.93 24.34
N LEU A 8 -12.85 -4.06 25.06
CA LEU A 8 -12.79 -4.06 26.53
C LEU A 8 -11.50 -3.44 27.05
N TRP A 9 -10.38 -3.66 26.37
CA TRP A 9 -9.12 -3.05 26.75
C TRP A 9 -9.12 -1.54 26.53
N PHE A 10 -9.68 -1.07 25.41
CA PHE A 10 -9.79 0.37 25.14
C PHE A 10 -10.73 1.07 26.13
N ILE A 11 -11.83 0.41 26.54
CA ILE A 11 -12.70 0.91 27.62
C ILE A 11 -11.90 1.08 28.91
N GLN A 12 -11.16 0.06 29.34
CA GLN A 12 -10.32 0.12 30.55
C GLN A 12 -9.26 1.23 30.47
N ALA A 13 -8.65 1.41 29.32
CA ALA A 13 -7.68 2.48 29.09
C ALA A 13 -8.35 3.87 29.25
N ALA A 14 -9.51 4.06 28.65
CA ALA A 14 -10.27 5.32 28.77
C ALA A 14 -10.74 5.60 30.20
N GLU A 15 -11.20 4.58 30.92
CA GLU A 15 -11.52 4.70 32.36
C GLU A 15 -10.32 5.13 33.20
N THR A 16 -9.12 4.63 32.85
CA THR A 16 -7.86 5.01 33.53
C THR A 16 -7.48 6.45 33.23
N LEU A 17 -7.63 6.88 31.97
CA LEU A 17 -7.36 8.26 31.54
C LEU A 17 -8.34 9.27 32.12
N LYS A 18 -9.58 8.86 32.37
CA LYS A 18 -10.71 9.71 32.77
C LYS A 18 -11.24 10.58 31.62
N PRO A 19 -12.52 10.97 31.63
CA PRO A 19 -13.18 11.71 30.54
C PRO A 19 -12.44 12.98 30.12
N GLN A 20 -11.91 13.75 31.07
CA GLN A 20 -11.23 15.01 30.74
C GLN A 20 -9.96 14.77 29.92
N ILE A 21 -9.06 13.90 30.38
CA ILE A 21 -7.80 13.63 29.68
C ILE A 21 -8.07 12.98 28.30
N PHE A 22 -9.05 12.07 28.24
CA PHE A 22 -9.44 11.45 26.97
C PHE A 22 -9.94 12.49 25.98
N TYR A 23 -10.78 13.42 26.39
CA TYR A 23 -11.28 14.52 25.55
C TYR A 23 -10.17 15.50 25.16
N ASP A 24 -9.22 15.80 26.04
CA ASP A 24 -8.10 16.66 25.75
C ASP A 24 -7.26 16.09 24.57
N TYR A 25 -7.06 14.77 24.51
CA TYR A 25 -6.42 14.10 23.37
C TYR A 25 -7.26 14.14 22.10
N ILE A 26 -8.58 13.94 22.19
CA ILE A 26 -9.50 14.11 21.05
C ILE A 26 -9.33 15.52 20.44
N GLN A 27 -9.28 16.55 21.27
CA GLN A 27 -9.06 17.92 20.81
C GLN A 27 -7.65 18.12 20.26
N ALA A 28 -6.65 17.55 20.94
CA ALA A 28 -5.24 17.69 20.54
C ALA A 28 -5.00 17.07 19.15
N PHE A 29 -5.59 15.92 18.84
CA PHE A 29 -5.55 15.28 17.51
C PHE A 29 -6.43 15.97 16.45
N GLY A 30 -7.20 17.00 16.82
CA GLY A 30 -7.91 17.86 15.87
C GLY A 30 -9.31 17.37 15.51
N PHE A 31 -9.88 16.39 16.19
CA PHE A 31 -11.20 15.82 15.86
C PHE A 31 -12.38 16.75 16.14
N THR A 32 -12.18 17.83 16.87
CA THR A 32 -13.22 18.84 17.19
C THR A 32 -13.19 20.06 16.27
N GLN A 33 -12.29 20.12 15.29
CA GLN A 33 -12.09 21.27 14.41
C GLN A 33 -11.81 20.82 12.98
N PRO A 34 -12.13 21.64 11.96
CA PRO A 34 -11.68 21.41 10.60
C PRO A 34 -10.15 21.27 10.52
N THR A 35 -9.68 20.50 9.54
CA THR A 35 -8.24 20.34 9.30
C THR A 35 -7.60 21.60 8.74
N GLY A 36 -8.39 22.44 8.05
CA GLY A 36 -7.92 23.64 7.38
C GLY A 36 -7.27 23.35 6.03
N ILE A 37 -7.57 22.19 5.44
CA ILE A 37 -7.13 21.87 4.07
C ILE A 37 -7.58 22.95 3.09
N ASP A 38 -6.76 23.26 2.10
CA ASP A 38 -6.98 24.30 1.09
C ASP A 38 -8.03 23.92 0.01
N LEU A 39 -8.90 22.96 0.33
CA LEU A 39 -10.04 22.58 -0.50
C LEU A 39 -11.31 23.31 -0.06
N PRO A 40 -12.21 23.69 -1.01
CA PRO A 40 -13.47 24.32 -0.67
C PRO A 40 -14.43 23.35 0.03
N ASN A 41 -15.28 23.89 0.91
CA ASN A 41 -16.37 23.17 1.56
C ASN A 41 -15.96 22.06 2.55
N GLU A 42 -14.80 22.19 3.20
CA GLU A 42 -14.52 21.33 4.34
C GLU A 42 -15.65 21.45 5.38
N THR A 43 -16.24 20.30 5.77
CA THR A 43 -17.32 20.33 6.74
C THR A 43 -16.83 20.72 8.12
N ARG A 44 -17.65 21.51 8.83
CA ARG A 44 -17.44 21.87 10.23
C ARG A 44 -18.24 21.00 11.19
N TRP A 45 -19.05 20.09 10.65
CA TRP A 45 -19.88 19.22 11.44
C TRP A 45 -19.10 17.97 11.86
N THR A 46 -18.71 17.97 13.11
CA THR A 46 -18.21 16.79 13.82
C THR A 46 -19.07 16.60 15.06
N SER A 47 -19.33 15.37 15.40
CA SER A 47 -20.06 15.01 16.62
C SER A 47 -19.16 14.12 17.46
N VAL A 48 -18.60 14.70 18.51
CA VAL A 48 -17.72 14.03 19.46
C VAL A 48 -18.22 14.38 20.84
N TYR A 49 -18.35 13.40 21.73
CA TYR A 49 -18.72 13.65 23.10
C TYR A 49 -17.67 14.51 23.80
N ASN A 50 -18.12 15.54 24.52
CA ASN A 50 -17.22 16.32 25.38
C ASN A 50 -16.99 15.62 26.73
N ALA A 51 -16.05 16.14 27.51
CA ALA A 51 -15.68 15.55 28.81
C ALA A 51 -16.87 15.44 29.79
N GLU A 52 -17.77 16.43 29.80
CA GLU A 52 -18.96 16.44 30.67
C GLU A 52 -19.94 15.34 30.25
N GLN A 53 -20.25 15.21 28.96
CA GLN A 53 -21.11 14.14 28.44
C GLN A 53 -20.57 12.74 28.68
N MET A 54 -19.23 12.57 28.61
CA MET A 54 -18.58 11.29 28.93
C MET A 54 -18.57 11.01 30.44
N ALA A 55 -18.56 12.04 31.28
CA ALA A 55 -18.60 11.89 32.73
C ALA A 55 -20.03 11.64 33.27
N GLU A 56 -21.05 12.18 32.59
CA GLU A 56 -22.44 11.98 32.96
C GLU A 56 -22.95 10.57 32.64
N VAL A 57 -22.49 9.98 31.54
CA VAL A 57 -22.97 8.70 31.03
C VAL A 57 -21.78 7.82 30.64
N ASP A 58 -21.45 6.82 31.43
CA ASP A 58 -20.31 5.92 31.22
C ASP A 58 -20.28 5.31 29.82
N THR A 59 -21.43 4.98 29.22
CA THR A 59 -21.50 4.42 27.87
C THR A 59 -21.00 5.39 26.80
N ASN A 60 -21.03 6.70 27.02
CA ASN A 60 -20.46 7.68 26.08
C ASN A 60 -18.93 7.57 26.04
N LEU A 61 -18.28 7.47 27.20
CA LEU A 61 -16.85 7.22 27.29
C LEU A 61 -16.50 5.86 26.66
N TYR A 62 -17.27 4.82 26.94
CA TYR A 62 -17.01 3.46 26.47
C TYR A 62 -17.10 3.37 24.94
N THR A 63 -18.16 3.94 24.36
CA THR A 63 -18.33 3.92 22.90
C THR A 63 -17.29 4.77 22.17
N ALA A 64 -16.96 5.93 22.72
CA ALA A 64 -15.88 6.79 22.19
C ALA A 64 -14.53 6.06 22.24
N ALA A 65 -14.23 5.30 23.31
CA ALA A 65 -12.97 4.61 23.49
C ALA A 65 -12.64 3.58 22.40
N PHE A 66 -13.65 2.96 21.78
CA PHE A 66 -13.46 2.04 20.66
C PHE A 66 -14.00 2.56 19.32
N GLY A 67 -14.30 3.87 19.23
CA GLY A 67 -14.61 4.56 17.96
C GLY A 67 -16.04 4.38 17.48
N GLN A 68 -17.02 4.36 18.38
CA GLN A 68 -18.46 4.33 18.06
C GLN A 68 -19.16 5.61 18.56
N ASN A 69 -20.29 5.94 17.92
CA ASN A 69 -21.13 7.10 18.24
C ASN A 69 -20.45 8.46 18.08
N GLU A 70 -19.37 8.51 17.33
CA GLU A 70 -18.66 9.73 16.96
C GLU A 70 -18.71 9.94 15.45
N SER A 71 -18.78 11.19 15.00
CA SER A 71 -18.72 11.53 13.58
C SER A 71 -17.57 12.48 13.34
N ILE A 72 -16.57 12.00 12.61
CA ILE A 72 -15.39 12.76 12.18
C ILE A 72 -15.22 12.61 10.68
N THR A 73 -14.46 13.52 10.06
CA THR A 73 -14.20 13.42 8.62
C THR A 73 -13.05 12.44 8.33
N PRO A 74 -13.05 11.81 7.15
CA PRO A 74 -11.89 11.01 6.71
C PRO A 74 -10.59 11.80 6.76
N MET A 75 -10.61 13.09 6.42
CA MET A 75 -9.43 13.96 6.45
C MET A 75 -8.92 14.20 7.87
N GLN A 76 -9.81 14.36 8.86
CA GLN A 76 -9.40 14.45 10.26
C GLN A 76 -8.72 13.17 10.73
N MET A 77 -9.25 12.00 10.35
CA MET A 77 -8.64 10.71 10.69
C MET A 77 -7.26 10.56 10.04
N ALA A 78 -7.14 10.81 8.75
CA ALA A 78 -5.85 10.77 8.05
C ALA A 78 -4.84 11.76 8.69
N THR A 79 -5.24 12.99 8.96
CA THR A 79 -4.36 13.97 9.61
C THR A 79 -3.92 13.52 11.01
N ALA A 80 -4.78 12.83 11.76
CA ALA A 80 -4.44 12.29 13.07
C ALA A 80 -3.46 11.10 12.99
N VAL A 81 -3.63 10.22 12.01
CA VAL A 81 -2.70 9.11 11.75
C VAL A 81 -1.36 9.64 11.24
N ALA A 82 -1.37 10.64 10.35
CA ALA A 82 -0.17 11.33 9.92
C ALA A 82 0.60 11.97 11.09
N ALA A 83 -0.12 12.51 12.10
CA ALA A 83 0.52 13.02 13.31
C ALA A 83 1.20 11.91 14.12
N ILE A 84 0.65 10.69 14.15
CA ILE A 84 1.36 9.54 14.74
C ILE A 84 2.61 9.21 13.92
N ALA A 85 2.53 9.25 12.60
CA ALA A 85 3.60 8.86 11.69
C ALA A 85 4.80 9.81 11.70
N ASN A 86 4.58 11.11 11.89
CA ASN A 86 5.58 12.16 11.71
C ASN A 86 6.26 12.66 13.00
N GLY A 87 6.26 11.86 14.07
CA GLY A 87 6.87 12.24 15.34
C GLY A 87 5.94 13.01 16.30
N GLY A 88 4.64 12.94 16.05
CA GLY A 88 3.61 13.52 16.93
C GLY A 88 3.11 14.91 16.55
N TYR A 89 3.43 15.40 15.37
CA TYR A 89 3.08 16.75 14.93
C TYR A 89 1.79 16.77 14.12
N LEU A 90 0.74 17.42 14.64
CA LEU A 90 -0.48 17.70 13.89
C LEU A 90 -0.22 18.83 12.91
N VAL A 91 -0.35 18.55 11.61
CA VAL A 91 -0.13 19.52 10.53
C VAL A 91 -1.44 19.95 9.88
N THR A 92 -1.44 21.08 9.20
CA THR A 92 -2.51 21.47 8.28
C THR A 92 -2.25 20.79 6.93
N PRO A 93 -3.13 19.91 6.44
CA PRO A 93 -2.96 19.29 5.13
C PRO A 93 -3.18 20.32 4.02
N TYR A 94 -2.55 20.09 2.85
CA TYR A 94 -2.76 20.92 1.65
C TYR A 94 -2.66 20.06 0.39
N VAL A 95 -3.24 20.56 -0.70
CA VAL A 95 -3.21 19.93 -2.01
C VAL A 95 -2.41 20.78 -3.00
N VAL A 96 -2.45 22.11 -2.83
CA VAL A 96 -1.69 23.04 -3.67
C VAL A 96 -0.28 23.20 -3.12
N ASP A 97 0.69 22.60 -3.79
CA ASP A 97 2.11 22.73 -3.45
C ASP A 97 2.64 24.12 -3.83
N SER A 98 2.41 24.51 -5.07
CA SER A 98 2.92 25.79 -5.60
C SER A 98 2.01 26.40 -6.66
N ILE A 99 2.10 27.72 -6.83
CA ILE A 99 1.46 28.46 -7.90
C ILE A 99 2.54 29.18 -8.69
N SER A 100 2.59 28.95 -9.99
CA SER A 100 3.53 29.61 -10.89
C SER A 100 2.83 30.45 -11.97
N ASP A 101 3.51 31.46 -12.50
CA ASP A 101 3.06 32.23 -13.65
C ASP A 101 3.23 31.44 -14.96
N LYS A 102 2.79 32.04 -16.08
CA LYS A 102 2.90 31.44 -17.41
C LYS A 102 4.35 31.23 -17.88
N ASP A 103 5.31 31.88 -17.27
CA ASP A 103 6.74 31.82 -17.60
C ASP A 103 7.49 30.85 -16.66
N GLY A 104 6.76 30.18 -15.74
CA GLY A 104 7.30 29.18 -14.81
C GLY A 104 7.87 29.74 -13.50
N ASN A 105 7.74 31.06 -13.24
CA ASN A 105 8.21 31.63 -11.99
C ASN A 105 7.22 31.32 -10.87
N ILE A 106 7.71 30.86 -9.73
CA ILE A 106 6.89 30.56 -8.55
C ILE A 106 6.36 31.86 -7.97
N ILE A 107 5.05 32.04 -7.93
CA ILE A 107 4.34 33.15 -7.29
C ILE A 107 4.11 32.87 -5.82
N SER A 108 3.80 31.62 -5.46
CA SER A 108 3.53 31.18 -4.10
C SER A 108 3.95 29.73 -3.95
N GLN A 109 4.57 29.41 -2.81
CA GLN A 109 4.92 28.06 -2.38
C GLN A 109 4.21 27.78 -1.06
N THR A 110 3.58 26.61 -0.93
CA THR A 110 2.98 26.20 0.33
C THR A 110 4.06 25.59 1.22
N GLU A 111 4.11 26.03 2.46
CA GLU A 111 5.01 25.47 3.49
C GLU A 111 4.21 24.62 4.47
N THR A 112 4.85 23.59 5.03
CA THR A 112 4.23 22.73 6.04
C THR A 112 3.89 23.58 7.28
N ASN A 113 2.62 23.63 7.63
CA ASN A 113 2.13 24.33 8.80
C ASN A 113 1.88 23.35 9.95
N ILE A 114 2.79 23.36 10.95
CA ILE A 114 2.64 22.59 12.18
C ILE A 114 1.68 23.32 13.11
N ARG A 115 0.55 22.71 13.41
CA ARG A 115 -0.46 23.26 14.34
C ARG A 115 -0.03 23.09 15.80
N ARG A 116 0.49 21.91 16.15
CA ARG A 116 0.96 21.53 17.50
C ARG A 116 1.66 20.18 17.50
N GLN A 117 2.41 19.88 18.54
CA GLN A 117 2.83 18.52 18.87
C GLN A 117 1.80 17.89 19.81
N VAL A 118 1.25 16.72 19.45
CA VAL A 118 0.18 16.02 20.19
C VAL A 118 0.76 14.97 21.12
N ILE A 119 1.76 14.23 20.64
CA ILE A 119 2.50 13.20 21.37
C ILE A 119 3.99 13.40 21.16
N SER A 120 4.80 12.83 22.04
CA SER A 120 6.25 12.88 21.86
C SER A 120 6.70 11.94 20.73
N GLU A 121 7.87 12.21 20.15
CA GLU A 121 8.50 11.33 19.14
C GLU A 121 8.69 9.90 19.66
N GLU A 122 9.00 9.74 20.95
CA GLU A 122 9.13 8.44 21.58
C GLU A 122 7.79 7.67 21.57
N VAL A 123 6.68 8.32 21.91
CA VAL A 123 5.33 7.72 21.85
C VAL A 123 4.95 7.41 20.40
N SER A 124 5.26 8.30 19.46
CA SER A 124 5.08 8.07 18.03
C SER A 124 5.77 6.78 17.58
N ARG A 125 7.07 6.64 17.87
CA ARG A 125 7.84 5.42 17.52
C ARG A 125 7.26 4.15 18.16
N GLN A 126 6.81 4.21 19.40
CA GLN A 126 6.16 3.07 20.06
C GLN A 126 4.84 2.68 19.39
N LEU A 127 4.01 3.66 19.01
CA LEU A 127 2.76 3.41 18.29
C LEU A 127 3.03 2.83 16.90
N LEU A 128 4.00 3.34 16.16
CA LEU A 128 4.40 2.82 14.85
C LEU A 128 4.86 1.37 14.95
N ALA A 129 5.68 1.01 15.94
CA ALA A 129 6.09 -0.37 16.17
C ALA A 129 4.90 -1.29 16.49
N MET A 130 3.90 -0.80 17.25
CA MET A 130 2.66 -1.55 17.50
C MET A 130 1.83 -1.71 16.22
N MET A 131 1.76 -0.68 15.37
CA MET A 131 1.06 -0.73 14.08
C MET A 131 1.76 -1.68 13.11
N GLU A 132 3.09 -1.72 13.07
CA GLU A 132 3.86 -2.69 12.30
C GLU A 132 3.56 -4.12 12.75
N ASN A 133 3.64 -4.37 14.06
CA ASN A 133 3.31 -5.68 14.61
C ASN A 133 1.87 -6.13 14.30
N ASN A 134 0.97 -5.20 14.07
CA ASN A 134 -0.41 -5.47 13.68
C ASN A 134 -0.53 -6.02 12.24
N VAL A 135 0.43 -5.71 11.37
CA VAL A 135 0.51 -6.21 9.97
C VAL A 135 1.48 -7.38 9.84
N HIS A 136 2.69 -7.28 10.42
CA HIS A 136 3.82 -8.20 10.23
C HIS A 136 4.10 -9.11 11.42
N GLY A 137 3.42 -8.96 12.55
CA GLY A 137 3.75 -9.67 13.78
C GLY A 137 3.77 -11.18 13.65
N ALA A 138 4.56 -11.83 14.51
CA ALA A 138 4.57 -13.28 14.65
C ALA A 138 3.42 -13.74 15.54
N GLY A 139 2.68 -14.76 15.12
CA GLY A 139 1.59 -15.37 15.88
C GLY A 139 0.36 -15.69 15.03
N ASP A 140 -0.65 -16.29 15.67
CA ASP A 140 -1.79 -16.88 14.95
C ASP A 140 -2.84 -15.86 14.48
N TYR A 141 -2.82 -14.64 15.00
CA TYR A 141 -3.85 -13.64 14.66
C TYR A 141 -3.34 -12.20 14.72
N HIS A 142 -3.36 -11.54 13.57
CA HIS A 142 -3.12 -10.10 13.41
C HIS A 142 -4.25 -9.48 12.61
N SER A 143 -4.98 -8.54 13.19
CA SER A 143 -6.17 -7.96 12.57
C SER A 143 -5.90 -7.22 11.26
N CYS A 144 -4.66 -6.83 11.02
CA CYS A 144 -4.25 -6.08 9.83
C CYS A 144 -3.35 -6.88 8.87
N ALA A 145 -3.12 -8.18 9.12
CA ALA A 145 -2.24 -9.02 8.31
C ALA A 145 -2.60 -9.10 6.82
N ASN A 146 -3.86 -8.80 6.47
CA ASN A 146 -4.31 -8.79 5.08
C ASN A 146 -3.84 -7.56 4.27
N ALA A 147 -3.23 -6.57 4.93
CA ALA A 147 -2.56 -5.44 4.28
C ALA A 147 -1.06 -5.67 4.04
N TYR A 148 -0.53 -6.83 4.44
CA TYR A 148 0.86 -7.19 4.23
C TYR A 148 1.22 -7.21 2.74
N VAL A 149 2.33 -6.56 2.40
CA VAL A 149 2.98 -6.61 1.07
C VAL A 149 4.45 -6.93 1.29
N ALA A 150 4.93 -8.01 0.67
CA ALA A 150 6.33 -8.41 0.78
C ALA A 150 7.26 -7.30 0.27
N GLY A 151 8.37 -7.11 0.95
CA GLY A 151 9.34 -6.07 0.65
C GLY A 151 9.03 -4.71 1.29
N TYR A 152 7.88 -4.53 1.95
CA TYR A 152 7.56 -3.26 2.57
C TYR A 152 7.20 -3.41 4.04
N ARG A 153 7.82 -2.58 4.88
CA ARG A 153 7.50 -2.49 6.29
C ARG A 153 6.31 -1.57 6.49
N ILE A 154 5.14 -2.18 6.70
CA ILE A 154 3.85 -1.50 6.77
C ILE A 154 3.32 -1.55 8.19
N GLY A 155 2.94 -0.41 8.75
CA GLY A 155 2.13 -0.34 9.96
C GLY A 155 0.68 -0.07 9.62
N GLY A 156 -0.27 -0.67 10.33
CA GLY A 156 -1.68 -0.46 9.99
C GLY A 156 -2.68 -0.65 11.13
N LYS A 157 -3.87 -0.06 10.95
CA LYS A 157 -5.03 -0.26 11.82
C LYS A 157 -6.33 -0.26 11.02
N SER A 158 -7.14 -1.27 11.27
CA SER A 158 -8.51 -1.39 10.73
C SER A 158 -9.55 -0.76 11.67
N GLY A 159 -10.62 -0.21 11.10
CA GLY A 159 -11.79 0.27 11.81
C GLY A 159 -13.08 -0.29 11.21
N THR A 160 -13.99 -0.77 12.05
CA THR A 160 -15.33 -1.21 11.65
C THR A 160 -16.34 -0.59 12.59
N ALA A 161 -17.12 0.38 12.09
CA ALA A 161 -18.14 1.07 12.86
C ALA A 161 -19.53 0.72 12.33
N GLU A 162 -20.51 0.59 13.21
CA GLU A 162 -21.91 0.41 12.86
C GLU A 162 -22.58 1.76 12.62
N ARG A 163 -23.38 1.84 11.56
CA ARG A 163 -24.17 3.03 11.20
C ARG A 163 -25.47 3.03 11.96
N THR A 164 -25.48 3.57 13.18
CA THR A 164 -26.67 3.67 14.03
C THR A 164 -27.64 4.76 13.60
N ASP A 165 -27.23 5.65 12.69
CA ASP A 165 -28.04 6.70 12.08
C ASP A 165 -28.98 6.18 10.96
N ARG A 166 -28.88 4.92 10.59
CA ARG A 166 -29.70 4.25 9.59
C ARG A 166 -30.53 3.12 10.19
N HIS A 167 -31.68 2.82 9.59
CA HIS A 167 -32.43 1.63 9.91
C HIS A 167 -31.60 0.37 9.64
N LEU A 168 -31.91 -0.69 10.39
CA LEU A 168 -31.30 -2.00 10.13
C LEU A 168 -31.52 -2.42 8.69
N ARG A 169 -30.56 -3.13 8.13
CA ARG A 169 -30.66 -3.79 6.82
C ARG A 169 -31.79 -4.80 6.84
N GLY A 170 -32.29 -5.16 5.68
CA GLY A 170 -33.37 -6.14 5.54
C GLY A 170 -33.05 -7.55 6.11
N ASP A 171 -31.77 -7.84 6.37
CA ASP A 171 -31.29 -9.06 7.03
C ASP A 171 -31.15 -8.91 8.56
N GLY A 172 -31.50 -7.74 9.11
CA GLY A 172 -31.42 -7.46 10.54
C GLY A 172 -30.05 -6.99 11.04
N ASP A 173 -29.06 -6.83 10.16
CA ASP A 173 -27.74 -6.33 10.51
C ASP A 173 -27.64 -4.80 10.34
N TYR A 174 -26.65 -4.15 10.99
CA TYR A 174 -26.39 -2.74 10.80
C TYR A 174 -25.61 -2.48 9.50
N TYR A 175 -25.84 -1.32 8.90
CA TYR A 175 -24.92 -0.77 7.91
C TYR A 175 -23.56 -0.51 8.57
N LYS A 176 -22.48 -0.76 7.86
CA LYS A 176 -21.12 -0.62 8.41
C LYS A 176 -20.32 0.43 7.65
N MET A 177 -19.52 1.15 8.39
CA MET A 177 -18.45 1.99 7.85
C MET A 177 -17.14 1.28 8.15
N MET A 178 -16.37 0.96 7.12
CA MET A 178 -15.14 0.19 7.22
C MET A 178 -13.97 1.03 6.76
N SER A 179 -12.93 1.12 7.57
CA SER A 179 -11.75 1.92 7.24
C SER A 179 -10.46 1.16 7.53
N PHE A 180 -9.39 1.60 6.91
CA PHE A 180 -8.04 1.16 7.18
C PHE A 180 -7.07 2.30 6.95
N ALA A 181 -6.18 2.52 7.90
CA ALA A 181 -5.04 3.40 7.78
C ALA A 181 -3.75 2.57 7.76
N ALA A 182 -2.91 2.80 6.78
CA ALA A 182 -1.59 2.21 6.67
C ALA A 182 -0.53 3.30 6.52
N VAL A 183 0.64 3.07 7.12
CA VAL A 183 1.80 3.97 7.08
C VAL A 183 2.99 3.16 6.60
N LEU A 184 3.78 3.72 5.68
CA LEU A 184 5.00 3.08 5.16
C LEU A 184 6.03 4.08 4.61
N PRO A 185 7.35 3.74 4.61
CA PRO A 185 7.96 2.71 5.46
C PRO A 185 7.71 3.02 6.95
N ILE A 186 7.64 2.00 7.81
CA ILE A 186 7.22 2.25 9.20
C ILE A 186 8.33 2.88 10.06
N ASP A 187 9.58 2.70 9.70
CA ASP A 187 10.77 3.23 10.38
C ASP A 187 11.13 4.66 9.94
N ASP A 188 10.75 5.06 8.73
CA ASP A 188 10.87 6.43 8.21
C ASP A 188 9.65 6.76 7.33
N PRO A 189 8.50 7.09 7.93
CA PRO A 189 7.25 7.22 7.21
C PRO A 189 7.25 8.30 6.13
N GLU A 190 6.98 7.89 4.88
CA GLU A 190 6.87 8.76 3.72
C GLU A 190 5.43 8.96 3.27
N ILE A 191 4.62 7.90 3.36
CA ILE A 191 3.22 7.96 2.93
C ILE A 191 2.26 7.30 3.92
N GLU A 192 1.05 7.79 3.91
CA GLU A 192 -0.12 7.18 4.53
C GLU A 192 -1.14 6.81 3.44
N VAL A 193 -1.71 5.62 3.56
CA VAL A 193 -2.83 5.16 2.72
C VAL A 193 -4.05 4.98 3.61
N PHE A 194 -5.02 5.88 3.50
CA PHE A 194 -6.29 5.80 4.21
C PHE A 194 -7.42 5.43 3.25
N VAL A 195 -8.08 4.30 3.50
CA VAL A 195 -9.23 3.84 2.71
C VAL A 195 -10.45 3.71 3.61
N LEU A 196 -11.57 4.26 3.15
CA LEU A 196 -12.86 4.18 3.83
C LEU A 196 -13.93 3.71 2.85
N LEU A 197 -14.70 2.70 3.27
CA LEU A 197 -15.88 2.20 2.55
C LEU A 197 -17.13 2.48 3.39
N ASP A 198 -18.04 3.29 2.86
CA ASP A 198 -19.36 3.53 3.48
C ASP A 198 -20.35 2.51 2.92
N ASP A 199 -20.80 1.62 3.79
CA ASP A 199 -21.79 0.58 3.51
C ASP A 199 -21.38 -0.34 2.34
N PRO A 200 -20.28 -1.08 2.43
CA PRO A 200 -19.93 -2.06 1.40
C PRO A 200 -21.03 -3.11 1.32
N ARG A 201 -21.69 -3.15 0.16
CA ARG A 201 -22.86 -4.03 -0.07
C ARG A 201 -22.44 -5.50 -0.06
N TRP A 202 -23.31 -6.35 0.49
CA TRP A 202 -23.16 -7.81 0.51
C TRP A 202 -22.02 -8.35 1.40
N VAL A 203 -21.43 -7.52 2.25
CA VAL A 203 -20.32 -7.93 3.11
C VAL A 203 -20.79 -8.00 4.55
N LYS A 204 -20.69 -9.18 5.17
CA LYS A 204 -20.90 -9.42 6.61
C LYS A 204 -19.61 -9.38 7.41
N ASP A 205 -18.47 -9.20 6.73
CA ASP A 205 -17.13 -9.31 7.29
C ASP A 205 -16.69 -8.03 8.00
N TYR A 206 -15.45 -8.02 8.45
CA TYR A 206 -14.79 -6.89 9.11
C TYR A 206 -13.87 -6.15 8.14
N ALA A 207 -13.53 -4.90 8.46
CA ALA A 207 -12.62 -4.08 7.66
C ALA A 207 -11.25 -4.76 7.39
N SER A 208 -10.77 -5.56 8.33
CA SER A 208 -9.55 -6.37 8.16
C SER A 208 -9.63 -7.38 7.01
N GLN A 209 -10.82 -7.80 6.61
CA GLN A 209 -11.04 -8.76 5.52
C GLN A 209 -11.43 -8.08 4.21
N VAL A 210 -11.99 -6.87 4.28
CA VAL A 210 -12.55 -6.16 3.12
C VAL A 210 -11.64 -5.03 2.67
N VAL A 211 -11.21 -4.17 3.60
CA VAL A 211 -10.44 -2.95 3.28
C VAL A 211 -8.95 -3.20 3.30
N ALA A 212 -8.45 -4.02 4.24
CA ALA A 212 -7.02 -4.28 4.33
C ALA A 212 -6.39 -4.84 3.05
N PRO A 213 -7.01 -5.81 2.33
CA PRO A 213 -6.49 -6.28 1.03
C PRO A 213 -6.47 -5.17 -0.03
N VAL A 214 -7.44 -4.27 -0.02
CA VAL A 214 -7.49 -3.12 -0.96
C VAL A 214 -6.29 -2.20 -0.69
N VAL A 215 -6.01 -1.91 0.58
CA VAL A 215 -4.84 -1.12 0.98
C VAL A 215 -3.54 -1.79 0.57
N GLY A 216 -3.39 -3.11 0.81
CA GLY A 216 -2.22 -3.88 0.38
C GLY A 216 -2.02 -3.81 -1.14
N ASN A 217 -3.09 -3.92 -1.93
CA ASN A 217 -3.00 -3.78 -3.39
C ASN A 217 -2.60 -2.36 -3.82
N ILE A 218 -3.17 -1.33 -3.21
CA ILE A 218 -2.78 0.06 -3.48
C ILE A 218 -1.28 0.22 -3.18
N ILE A 219 -0.82 -0.21 -2.01
CA ILE A 219 0.60 -0.12 -1.62
C ILE A 219 1.49 -0.85 -2.61
N SER A 220 1.12 -2.06 -3.04
CA SER A 220 1.92 -2.86 -3.98
C SER A 220 2.13 -2.18 -5.34
N GLU A 221 1.23 -1.26 -5.71
CA GLU A 221 1.31 -0.51 -6.97
C GLU A 221 1.99 0.85 -6.79
N ILE A 222 1.64 1.59 -5.70
CA ILE A 222 2.13 2.96 -5.55
C ILE A 222 3.54 3.05 -4.93
N ALA A 223 3.93 2.14 -4.03
CA ALA A 223 5.23 2.21 -3.39
C ALA A 223 6.40 2.14 -4.38
N PRO A 224 6.42 1.22 -5.38
CA PRO A 224 7.45 1.24 -6.43
C PRO A 224 7.39 2.49 -7.31
N TYR A 225 6.19 3.02 -7.58
CA TYR A 225 6.02 4.24 -8.36
C TYR A 225 6.60 5.48 -7.65
N LEU A 226 6.47 5.53 -6.33
CA LEU A 226 7.00 6.61 -5.49
C LEU A 226 8.50 6.44 -5.18
N GLY A 227 9.10 5.32 -5.59
CA GLY A 227 10.50 5.04 -5.34
C GLY A 227 10.80 4.60 -3.90
N ILE A 228 9.78 4.16 -3.15
CA ILE A 228 9.98 3.59 -1.82
C ILE A 228 10.75 2.29 -1.97
N GLU A 229 11.93 2.22 -1.36
CA GLU A 229 12.81 1.06 -1.45
C GLU A 229 12.23 -0.15 -0.73
N GLN A 230 12.46 -1.34 -1.30
CA GLN A 230 12.08 -2.58 -0.67
C GLN A 230 13.14 -2.99 0.36
N ASP A 231 12.68 -3.38 1.53
CA ASP A 231 13.55 -3.97 2.56
C ASP A 231 13.81 -5.45 2.22
N ALA A 232 15.09 -5.80 2.07
CA ALA A 232 15.51 -7.14 1.68
C ALA A 232 15.07 -8.23 2.69
N ASP A 233 14.98 -7.89 3.98
CA ASP A 233 14.53 -8.81 5.03
C ASP A 233 13.02 -9.13 4.92
N TYR A 234 12.27 -8.27 4.25
CA TYR A 234 10.83 -8.40 4.01
C TYR A 234 10.49 -8.81 2.57
N ASN A 235 11.47 -8.86 1.69
CA ASN A 235 11.26 -9.18 0.28
C ASN A 235 11.81 -10.58 -0.05
N PRO A 236 10.97 -11.53 -0.52
CA PRO A 236 11.48 -12.79 -1.03
C PRO A 236 12.34 -12.52 -2.27
N THR A 237 13.63 -12.85 -2.18
CA THR A 237 14.58 -12.76 -3.29
C THR A 237 14.66 -14.09 -4.03
N GLY A 238 15.03 -14.04 -5.31
CA GLY A 238 15.22 -15.25 -6.13
C GLY A 238 13.91 -15.85 -6.58
N THR A 239 13.57 -17.04 -6.12
CA THR A 239 12.37 -17.78 -6.55
C THR A 239 11.44 -18.07 -5.38
N VAL A 240 10.14 -18.11 -5.69
CA VAL A 240 9.05 -18.34 -4.74
C VAL A 240 8.23 -19.53 -5.20
N THR A 241 7.84 -20.41 -4.28
CA THR A 241 6.90 -21.50 -4.58
C THR A 241 5.47 -20.96 -4.51
N VAL A 242 4.74 -21.05 -5.61
CA VAL A 242 3.35 -20.60 -5.72
C VAL A 242 2.46 -21.46 -4.82
N GLN A 243 1.67 -20.84 -3.96
CA GLN A 243 0.62 -21.53 -3.22
C GLN A 243 -0.61 -21.79 -4.12
N THR A 244 -1.30 -22.91 -3.87
CA THR A 244 -2.60 -23.15 -4.54
C THR A 244 -3.65 -22.22 -3.93
N CYS A 245 -4.34 -21.49 -4.80
CA CYS A 245 -5.48 -20.63 -4.46
C CYS A 245 -6.81 -21.23 -4.93
N LEU A 246 -6.84 -22.50 -5.38
CA LEU A 246 -8.08 -23.16 -5.79
C LEU A 246 -9.07 -23.16 -4.62
N ASP A 247 -10.33 -22.96 -4.93
CA ASP A 247 -11.46 -22.81 -4.00
C ASP A 247 -11.40 -21.56 -3.07
N TYR A 248 -10.36 -20.74 -3.18
CA TYR A 248 -10.31 -19.47 -2.45
C TYR A 248 -11.25 -18.45 -3.09
N THR A 249 -11.78 -17.56 -2.26
CA THR A 249 -12.34 -16.31 -2.75
C THR A 249 -11.23 -15.44 -3.34
N TRP A 250 -11.59 -14.51 -4.21
CA TRP A 250 -10.63 -13.54 -4.75
C TRP A 250 -9.81 -12.86 -3.66
N THR A 251 -10.47 -12.38 -2.60
CA THR A 251 -9.80 -11.70 -1.46
C THR A 251 -8.77 -12.60 -0.77
N ASN A 252 -9.10 -13.85 -0.50
CA ASN A 252 -8.17 -14.77 0.17
C ASN A 252 -6.97 -15.11 -0.73
N ALA A 253 -7.19 -15.23 -2.03
CA ALA A 253 -6.13 -15.45 -3.00
C ALA A 253 -5.16 -14.24 -3.04
N GLN A 254 -5.68 -13.01 -3.06
CA GLN A 254 -4.87 -11.78 -3.00
C GLN A 254 -3.96 -11.76 -1.77
N VAL A 255 -4.54 -11.97 -0.59
CA VAL A 255 -3.76 -12.02 0.67
C VAL A 255 -2.66 -13.05 0.62
N THR A 256 -2.97 -14.25 0.12
CA THR A 256 -2.01 -15.35 0.02
C THR A 256 -0.84 -15.00 -0.89
N LEU A 257 -1.13 -14.41 -2.06
CA LEU A 257 -0.10 -14.09 -3.06
C LEU A 257 0.71 -12.85 -2.65
N ASN A 258 0.09 -11.84 -2.06
CA ASN A 258 0.79 -10.66 -1.53
C ASN A 258 1.83 -11.04 -0.47
N ARG A 259 1.50 -11.98 0.43
CA ARG A 259 2.44 -12.48 1.45
C ARG A 259 3.66 -13.19 0.86
N LEU A 260 3.52 -13.71 -0.36
CA LEU A 260 4.60 -14.37 -1.08
C LEU A 260 5.36 -13.40 -2.01
N GLY A 261 5.03 -12.12 -2.02
CA GLY A 261 5.60 -11.16 -2.96
C GLY A 261 5.24 -11.44 -4.42
N LEU A 262 4.10 -12.10 -4.65
CA LEU A 262 3.59 -12.43 -5.98
C LEU A 262 2.47 -11.46 -6.36
N LYS A 263 2.52 -10.99 -7.60
CA LYS A 263 1.43 -10.21 -8.20
C LYS A 263 0.28 -11.14 -8.60
N HIS A 264 -0.89 -10.58 -8.76
CA HIS A 264 -2.08 -11.38 -9.10
C HIS A 264 -3.00 -10.63 -10.06
N LYS A 265 -3.66 -11.39 -10.93
CA LYS A 265 -4.64 -10.85 -11.87
C LYS A 265 -5.83 -11.79 -11.97
N LEU A 266 -7.04 -11.24 -11.76
CA LEU A 266 -8.27 -11.99 -11.85
C LEU A 266 -8.78 -12.03 -13.30
N ILE A 267 -9.19 -13.20 -13.75
CA ILE A 267 -9.88 -13.44 -15.01
C ILE A 267 -11.27 -14.02 -14.69
N GLY A 268 -12.30 -13.25 -14.98
CA GLY A 268 -13.69 -13.58 -14.67
C GLY A 268 -14.30 -12.74 -13.54
N PRO A 269 -15.52 -13.08 -13.10
CA PRO A 269 -16.25 -12.33 -12.07
C PRO A 269 -15.60 -12.47 -10.69
N SER A 270 -15.51 -11.39 -9.94
CA SER A 270 -14.93 -11.38 -8.58
C SER A 270 -15.80 -12.09 -7.52
N SER A 271 -17.03 -12.45 -7.85
CA SER A 271 -17.98 -13.09 -6.92
C SER A 271 -17.85 -14.61 -6.82
N GLY A 272 -17.02 -15.23 -7.65
CA GLY A 272 -16.79 -16.69 -7.66
C GLY A 272 -15.56 -17.08 -6.85
N ASN A 273 -15.45 -18.39 -6.57
CA ASN A 273 -14.21 -18.98 -6.08
C ASN A 273 -13.24 -19.21 -7.25
N ILE A 274 -11.95 -19.25 -6.94
CA ILE A 274 -10.90 -19.56 -7.91
C ILE A 274 -11.03 -21.03 -8.33
N VAL A 275 -11.28 -21.26 -9.60
CA VAL A 275 -11.43 -22.61 -10.18
C VAL A 275 -10.18 -23.06 -10.92
N TYR A 276 -9.30 -22.11 -11.31
CA TYR A 276 -8.05 -22.40 -11.97
C TYR A 276 -7.04 -21.27 -11.69
N GLN A 277 -5.75 -21.60 -11.66
CA GLN A 277 -4.67 -20.63 -11.56
C GLN A 277 -3.51 -21.01 -12.47
N TYR A 278 -2.78 -20.00 -12.92
CA TYR A 278 -1.53 -20.19 -13.65
C TYR A 278 -0.54 -19.06 -13.35
N PRO A 279 0.72 -19.35 -13.02
CA PRO A 279 1.30 -20.69 -12.76
C PRO A 279 0.55 -21.47 -11.69
N VAL A 280 0.57 -22.81 -11.80
CA VAL A 280 -0.17 -23.70 -10.89
C VAL A 280 0.46 -23.74 -9.50
N GLY A 281 -0.32 -24.13 -8.49
CA GLY A 281 0.20 -24.35 -7.15
C GLY A 281 1.35 -25.38 -7.14
N GLY A 282 2.41 -25.10 -6.40
CA GLY A 282 3.64 -25.87 -6.38
C GLY A 282 4.70 -25.45 -7.42
N SER A 283 4.35 -24.63 -8.41
CA SER A 283 5.34 -24.07 -9.34
C SER A 283 6.35 -23.18 -8.62
N VAL A 284 7.61 -23.22 -9.05
CA VAL A 284 8.65 -22.29 -8.60
C VAL A 284 8.76 -21.19 -9.64
N VAL A 285 8.54 -19.95 -9.22
CA VAL A 285 8.53 -18.76 -10.09
C VAL A 285 9.48 -17.70 -9.55
N PRO A 286 9.98 -16.79 -10.38
CA PRO A 286 10.69 -15.61 -9.89
C PRO A 286 9.85 -14.78 -8.92
N ALA A 287 10.47 -14.20 -7.90
CA ALA A 287 9.79 -13.25 -7.02
C ALA A 287 9.19 -12.10 -7.86
N GLY A 288 8.01 -11.62 -7.45
CA GLY A 288 7.29 -10.59 -8.20
C GLY A 288 6.56 -11.08 -9.46
N SER A 289 6.58 -12.39 -9.77
CA SER A 289 5.80 -12.97 -10.87
C SER A 289 4.30 -12.76 -10.69
N THR A 290 3.57 -12.62 -11.80
CA THR A 290 2.11 -12.49 -11.78
C THR A 290 1.44 -13.85 -11.85
N ILE A 291 0.52 -14.12 -10.93
CA ILE A 291 -0.32 -15.32 -10.90
C ILE A 291 -1.70 -14.94 -11.45
N TYR A 292 -2.13 -15.60 -12.50
CA TYR A 292 -3.44 -15.43 -13.11
C TYR A 292 -4.43 -16.38 -12.46
N LEU A 293 -5.54 -15.84 -11.98
CA LEU A 293 -6.56 -16.53 -11.19
C LEU A 293 -7.89 -16.47 -11.95
N TYR A 294 -8.54 -17.61 -12.11
CA TYR A 294 -9.75 -17.73 -12.92
C TYR A 294 -10.92 -18.16 -12.04
N THR A 295 -12.05 -17.47 -12.17
CA THR A 295 -13.30 -17.80 -11.47
C THR A 295 -14.34 -18.45 -12.36
N ALA A 296 -14.04 -18.65 -13.63
CA ALA A 296 -14.85 -19.36 -14.59
C ALA A 296 -14.03 -20.42 -15.34
N THR A 297 -14.68 -21.46 -15.86
CA THR A 297 -14.03 -22.61 -16.50
C THR A 297 -13.44 -22.31 -17.87
N ASP A 298 -13.61 -21.11 -18.40
CA ASP A 298 -13.06 -20.70 -19.69
C ASP A 298 -11.58 -20.25 -19.50
N GLN A 299 -10.68 -21.24 -19.57
CA GLN A 299 -9.35 -21.21 -18.96
C GLN A 299 -8.21 -20.81 -19.90
N ASN A 300 -8.49 -20.42 -21.15
CA ASN A 300 -7.42 -20.27 -22.15
C ASN A 300 -7.18 -18.82 -22.56
N SER A 301 -6.84 -17.96 -21.61
CA SER A 301 -6.24 -16.68 -21.99
C SER A 301 -4.84 -16.93 -22.53
N MET A 302 -4.68 -16.79 -23.84
CA MET A 302 -3.42 -16.95 -24.55
C MET A 302 -2.95 -15.61 -25.10
N THR A 303 -1.66 -15.46 -25.25
CA THR A 303 -1.02 -14.29 -25.86
C THR A 303 0.05 -14.73 -26.85
N THR A 304 0.47 -13.81 -27.70
CA THR A 304 1.61 -14.01 -28.58
C THR A 304 2.88 -13.54 -27.88
N THR A 305 3.89 -14.41 -27.84
CA THR A 305 5.19 -14.09 -27.24
C THR A 305 5.88 -12.97 -28.04
N PRO A 306 6.20 -11.80 -27.44
CA PRO A 306 6.93 -10.74 -28.11
C PRO A 306 8.36 -11.14 -28.46
N ASP A 307 8.91 -10.51 -29.50
CA ASP A 307 10.36 -10.57 -29.78
C ASP A 307 11.07 -9.52 -28.90
N VAL A 308 11.85 -10.00 -27.95
CA VAL A 308 12.62 -9.16 -27.04
C VAL A 308 14.13 -9.31 -27.20
N VAL A 309 14.59 -10.10 -28.16
CA VAL A 309 16.03 -10.23 -28.46
C VAL A 309 16.59 -8.87 -28.93
N GLY A 310 17.75 -8.51 -28.42
CA GLY A 310 18.41 -7.21 -28.69
C GLY A 310 17.85 -6.03 -27.86
N LYS A 311 16.81 -6.21 -27.06
CA LYS A 311 16.29 -5.17 -26.17
C LYS A 311 17.05 -5.14 -24.84
N THR A 312 17.01 -4.00 -24.15
CA THR A 312 17.50 -3.94 -22.76
C THR A 312 16.61 -4.76 -21.85
N GLY A 313 17.16 -5.32 -20.77
CA GLY A 313 16.40 -6.13 -19.82
C GLY A 313 15.12 -5.44 -19.33
N THR A 314 15.21 -4.16 -18.95
CA THR A 314 14.04 -3.36 -18.52
C THR A 314 12.97 -3.26 -19.60
N PHE A 315 13.35 -3.02 -20.86
CA PHE A 315 12.38 -2.88 -21.95
C PHE A 315 11.76 -4.23 -22.32
N ALA A 316 12.57 -5.30 -22.32
CA ALA A 316 12.11 -6.67 -22.55
C ALA A 316 11.07 -7.09 -21.47
N GLU A 317 11.35 -6.78 -20.21
CA GLU A 317 10.43 -7.05 -19.10
C GLU A 317 9.10 -6.30 -19.29
N GLN A 318 9.14 -5.03 -19.66
CA GLN A 318 7.92 -4.25 -19.94
C GLN A 318 7.09 -4.85 -21.08
N MET A 319 7.75 -5.26 -22.17
CA MET A 319 7.07 -5.88 -23.32
C MET A 319 6.39 -7.20 -22.93
N LEU A 320 7.08 -8.07 -22.18
CA LEU A 320 6.56 -9.34 -21.74
C LEU A 320 5.41 -9.18 -20.73
N LYS A 321 5.56 -8.25 -19.77
CA LYS A 321 4.47 -7.92 -18.82
C LYS A 321 3.24 -7.35 -19.53
N ALA A 322 3.42 -6.50 -20.54
CA ALA A 322 2.31 -6.00 -21.36
C ALA A 322 1.58 -7.14 -22.13
N ALA A 323 2.31 -8.17 -22.49
CA ALA A 323 1.77 -9.40 -23.09
C ALA A 323 1.22 -10.39 -22.03
N ASN A 324 1.12 -10.02 -20.75
CA ASN A 324 0.70 -10.87 -19.63
C ASN A 324 1.60 -12.12 -19.42
N LEU A 325 2.90 -11.97 -19.67
CA LEU A 325 3.92 -13.00 -19.45
C LEU A 325 4.80 -12.63 -18.27
N ASN A 326 5.37 -13.60 -17.59
CA ASN A 326 6.38 -13.41 -16.54
C ASN A 326 7.79 -13.50 -17.13
N VAL A 327 8.77 -12.97 -16.44
CA VAL A 327 10.17 -12.90 -16.89
C VAL A 327 11.08 -13.55 -15.85
N GLN A 328 12.06 -14.28 -16.32
CA GLN A 328 13.23 -14.71 -15.55
C GLN A 328 14.50 -14.29 -16.30
N PHE A 329 15.41 -13.59 -15.62
CA PHE A 329 16.71 -13.24 -16.20
C PHE A 329 17.73 -14.34 -15.87
N ALA A 330 18.44 -14.79 -16.88
CA ALA A 330 19.62 -15.62 -16.78
C ALA A 330 20.84 -14.74 -17.11
N GLY A 331 21.45 -14.14 -16.07
CA GLY A 331 22.49 -13.13 -16.15
C GLY A 331 22.07 -11.78 -15.59
N ASP A 332 22.89 -10.76 -15.74
CA ASP A 332 22.63 -9.40 -15.27
C ASP A 332 21.53 -8.73 -16.10
N SER A 333 20.45 -8.31 -15.45
CA SER A 333 19.30 -7.65 -16.09
C SER A 333 19.63 -6.27 -16.70
N GLY A 334 20.77 -5.68 -16.38
CA GLY A 334 21.25 -4.42 -16.94
C GLY A 334 21.73 -4.50 -18.39
N GLY A 335 22.05 -5.72 -18.88
CA GLY A 335 22.52 -5.97 -20.22
C GLY A 335 21.42 -5.98 -21.29
N LYS A 336 21.79 -6.46 -22.50
CA LYS A 336 20.84 -6.75 -23.59
C LYS A 336 20.45 -8.21 -23.60
N VAL A 337 19.23 -8.50 -24.04
CA VAL A 337 18.74 -9.86 -24.25
C VAL A 337 19.43 -10.44 -25.48
N VAL A 338 20.15 -11.57 -25.32
CA VAL A 338 20.78 -12.31 -26.43
C VAL A 338 19.94 -13.51 -26.88
N ALA A 339 19.08 -14.04 -26.00
CA ALA A 339 18.14 -15.12 -26.35
C ALA A 339 16.93 -15.13 -25.43
N GLN A 340 15.82 -15.66 -25.90
CA GLN A 340 14.62 -16.02 -25.15
C GLN A 340 14.27 -17.49 -25.36
N ASP A 341 13.84 -18.20 -24.31
CA ASP A 341 13.58 -19.64 -24.32
C ASP A 341 12.28 -20.02 -25.04
N VAL A 342 11.31 -19.10 -25.12
CA VAL A 342 10.09 -19.26 -25.90
C VAL A 342 10.19 -18.40 -27.16
N GLU A 343 10.05 -19.03 -28.33
CA GLU A 343 10.22 -18.38 -29.63
C GLU A 343 9.19 -17.24 -29.82
N ALA A 344 9.66 -16.09 -30.32
CA ALA A 344 8.81 -14.96 -30.66
C ALA A 344 7.71 -15.36 -31.67
N GLY A 345 6.51 -14.83 -31.48
CA GLY A 345 5.35 -15.16 -32.32
C GLY A 345 4.61 -16.44 -31.92
N THR A 346 5.14 -17.25 -31.00
CA THR A 346 4.42 -18.44 -30.49
C THR A 346 3.33 -18.07 -29.50
N SER A 347 2.31 -18.92 -29.40
CA SER A 347 1.22 -18.74 -28.44
C SER A 347 1.61 -19.28 -27.08
N ALA A 348 1.50 -18.45 -26.04
CA ALA A 348 1.76 -18.81 -24.66
C ALA A 348 0.57 -18.49 -23.74
N ALA A 349 0.34 -19.27 -22.70
CA ALA A 349 -0.67 -18.95 -21.68
C ALA A 349 -0.26 -17.73 -20.87
N TYR A 350 -1.24 -16.91 -20.43
CA TYR A 350 -0.96 -15.83 -19.48
C TYR A 350 -0.25 -16.37 -18.24
N GLY A 351 0.81 -15.68 -17.82
CA GLY A 351 1.64 -16.09 -16.69
C GLY A 351 2.80 -17.02 -17.04
N THR A 352 2.95 -17.44 -18.31
CA THR A 352 4.12 -18.22 -18.74
C THR A 352 5.39 -17.43 -18.43
N ILE A 353 6.38 -18.11 -17.85
CA ILE A 353 7.68 -17.52 -17.56
C ILE A 353 8.54 -17.62 -18.83
N ILE A 354 9.05 -16.49 -19.26
CA ILE A 354 10.00 -16.41 -20.38
C ILE A 354 11.38 -16.18 -19.79
N THR A 355 12.31 -17.11 -20.03
CA THR A 355 13.69 -16.99 -19.58
C THR A 355 14.50 -16.22 -20.62
N LEU A 356 15.07 -15.10 -20.19
CA LEU A 356 15.90 -14.24 -21.02
C LEU A 356 17.38 -14.46 -20.69
N THR A 357 18.17 -14.88 -21.68
CA THR A 357 19.62 -14.88 -21.54
C THR A 357 20.14 -13.47 -21.82
N MET A 358 20.92 -12.96 -20.88
CA MET A 358 21.46 -11.60 -20.95
C MET A 358 22.91 -11.61 -21.41
N ASP A 359 23.29 -10.56 -22.15
CA ASP A 359 24.71 -10.30 -22.44
C ASP A 359 25.42 -9.87 -21.16
N SER A 360 26.60 -10.39 -20.91
CA SER A 360 27.36 -10.14 -19.67
C SER A 360 27.90 -8.71 -19.53
N GLY A 361 27.66 -7.84 -20.50
CA GLY A 361 27.99 -6.40 -20.41
C GLY A 361 29.48 -6.07 -20.29
N GLU A 362 30.36 -7.03 -20.50
CA GLU A 362 31.78 -6.73 -20.71
C GLU A 362 31.97 -6.11 -22.12
N ASP A 363 31.74 -4.82 -22.21
CA ASP A 363 32.17 -4.04 -23.39
C ASP A 363 33.70 -3.91 -23.36
N THR A 364 34.36 -4.89 -23.96
CA THR A 364 35.82 -4.93 -24.13
C THR A 364 36.27 -4.14 -25.38
N THR A 365 35.56 -3.06 -25.75
CA THR A 365 36.00 -2.18 -26.83
C THR A 365 35.76 -0.71 -26.52
N HIS A 366 36.49 -0.17 -25.55
CA HIS A 366 36.84 1.22 -25.54
C HIS A 366 38.33 1.35 -25.95
N ASP A 367 38.61 1.06 -27.22
CA ASP A 367 39.74 1.68 -27.88
C ASP A 367 39.37 3.15 -28.08
N ALA A 368 39.76 3.98 -27.14
CA ALA A 368 39.76 5.42 -27.34
C ALA A 368 40.70 5.71 -28.50
N PRO A 369 40.28 6.50 -29.52
CA PRO A 369 41.20 6.92 -30.56
C PRO A 369 42.27 7.80 -29.91
N THR A 370 43.52 7.32 -29.96
CA THR A 370 44.71 8.10 -29.62
C THR A 370 44.83 9.20 -30.66
N VAL A 371 44.39 10.42 -30.30
CA VAL A 371 44.74 11.62 -31.04
C VAL A 371 46.18 11.94 -30.73
N THR A 372 47.10 11.52 -31.60
CA THR A 372 48.45 12.08 -31.68
C THR A 372 48.34 13.42 -32.34
N GLU A 373 48.26 14.50 -31.61
CA GLU A 373 48.62 15.83 -32.09
C GLU A 373 50.14 15.87 -32.27
N GLU A 374 50.61 15.77 -33.51
CA GLU A 374 51.94 16.24 -33.90
C GLU A 374 51.93 17.78 -33.80
N ILE A 375 52.60 18.28 -32.72
CA ILE A 375 52.93 19.70 -32.61
C ILE A 375 54.10 19.93 -33.60
N ASP A 376 53.80 20.61 -34.70
CA ASP A 376 54.81 21.15 -35.64
C ASP A 376 55.43 22.44 -35.03
N PRO A 377 56.73 22.44 -34.66
CA PRO A 377 57.40 23.61 -34.07
C PRO A 377 58.01 24.51 -35.11
N ALA A 378 57.22 25.04 -36.04
CA ALA A 378 57.78 26.04 -37.01
C ALA A 378 56.66 27.01 -37.42
N ASN A 379 56.43 28.06 -36.59
CA ASN A 379 56.08 29.39 -37.07
C ASN A 379 56.06 30.41 -35.88
N GLU A 380 57.26 30.71 -35.37
CA GLU A 380 57.59 32.07 -34.93
C GLU A 380 58.25 32.79 -36.10
N GLU A 381 57.55 33.76 -36.63
CA GLU A 381 58.07 35.02 -37.21
C GLU A 381 56.97 35.71 -38.03
N GLY A 382 56.54 36.90 -37.51
CA GLY A 382 55.72 37.82 -38.30
C GLY A 382 54.81 38.68 -37.44
#